data_efc74b1fbfbb41e77d1df3263e9dc428
#
_entry.id   efc74b1fbfbb41e77d1df3263e9dc428
#
_cell.length_a   1.000
_cell.length_b   1.000
_cell.length_c   1.000
_cell.angle_alpha   90.00
_cell.angle_beta   90.00
_cell.angle_gamma   90.00
#
_symmetry.space_group_name_H-M   'P 1'
#
loop_
_entity.id
_entity.type
_entity.pdbx_description
1 polymer ?
#
loop_
_entity_poly.entity_id
_entity_poly.type
_entity_poly.pdbx_seq_one_letter_code
_entity_poly.pdbx_strand_id
1 'polypeptide(L)'
;MKHNVMLTIASLLTILLMTFHLTDDILRQGGMSQKGFLSSVLILVVWLYGTLVLAERRLGYVIIPLGSLLGSGMPVIHTMGTGIAKSHGALSVWVLLAVGVTSVFSVILSVRGLWSLRRGQPRTA
;
A
#
# COMPACT_ATOMS: atom_id res chain seq x y z
N MET A 1 -15.82 8.84 12.01
CA MET A 1 -14.79 8.14 12.80
C MET A 1 -14.52 6.73 12.29
N LYS A 2 -15.50 5.87 12.17
CA LYS A 2 -15.29 4.48 11.71
C LYS A 2 -14.60 4.34 10.33
N HIS A 3 -14.94 5.20 9.37
CA HIS A 3 -14.36 5.15 8.01
C HIS A 3 -12.87 5.51 8.01
N ASN A 4 -12.47 6.53 8.74
CA ASN A 4 -11.06 6.94 8.83
C ASN A 4 -10.22 5.89 9.57
N VAL A 5 -10.78 5.27 10.61
CA VAL A 5 -10.11 4.18 11.34
C VAL A 5 -9.89 2.97 10.43
N MET A 6 -10.91 2.57 9.67
CA MET A 6 -10.78 1.46 8.72
C MET A 6 -9.75 1.76 7.63
N LEU A 7 -9.74 2.96 7.09
CA LEU A 7 -8.76 3.39 6.10
C LEU A 7 -7.34 3.37 6.67
N THR A 8 -7.15 3.89 7.89
CA THR A 8 -5.86 3.90 8.58
C THR A 8 -5.36 2.47 8.82
N ILE A 9 -6.22 1.58 9.33
CA ILE A 9 -5.87 0.17 9.58
C ILE A 9 -5.50 -0.53 8.25
N ALA A 10 -6.32 -0.38 7.22
CA ALA A 10 -6.07 -1.00 5.93
C ALA A 10 -4.75 -0.51 5.32
N SER A 11 -4.48 0.80 5.38
CA SER A 11 -3.24 1.39 4.89
C SER A 11 -2.01 0.92 5.68
N LEU A 12 -2.09 0.90 7.01
CA LEU A 12 -1.00 0.40 7.86
C LEU A 12 -0.70 -1.08 7.61
N LEU A 13 -1.75 -1.90 7.44
CA LEU A 13 -1.59 -3.30 7.12
C LEU A 13 -0.91 -3.49 5.76
N THR A 14 -1.30 -2.69 4.76
CA THR A 14 -0.66 -2.73 3.43
C THR A 14 0.80 -2.32 3.51
N ILE A 15 1.14 -1.27 4.26
CA ILE A 15 2.52 -0.82 4.47
C ILE A 15 3.34 -1.91 5.14
N LEU A 16 2.80 -2.56 6.17
CA LEU A 16 3.46 -3.65 6.87
C LEU A 16 3.76 -4.82 5.93
N LEU A 17 2.75 -5.28 5.18
CA LEU A 17 2.90 -6.38 4.22
C LEU A 17 3.88 -6.03 3.10
N MET A 18 3.86 -4.78 2.63
CA MET A 18 4.79 -4.28 1.62
C MET A 18 6.23 -4.25 2.15
N THR A 19 6.43 -3.91 3.43
CA THR A 19 7.74 -3.95 4.08
C THR A 19 8.26 -5.39 4.16
N PHE A 20 7.42 -6.36 4.50
CA PHE A 20 7.79 -7.78 4.48
C PHE A 20 8.15 -8.25 3.07
N HIS A 21 7.36 -7.88 2.07
CA HIS A 21 7.63 -8.23 0.68
C HIS A 21 8.98 -7.66 0.21
N LEU A 22 9.23 -6.38 0.48
CA LEU A 22 10.49 -5.72 0.12
C LEU A 22 11.70 -6.37 0.83
N THR A 23 11.54 -6.76 2.10
CA THR A 23 12.58 -7.45 2.86
C THR A 23 12.88 -8.82 2.26
N ASP A 24 11.85 -9.59 1.90
CA ASP A 24 12.01 -10.91 1.26
C ASP A 24 12.72 -10.78 -0.09
N ASP A 25 12.36 -9.80 -0.90
CA ASP A 25 13.02 -9.52 -2.19
C ASP A 25 14.52 -9.18 -2.03
N ILE A 26 14.85 -8.35 -1.05
CA ILE A 26 16.25 -8.00 -0.75
C ILE A 26 17.06 -9.24 -0.35
N LEU A 27 16.50 -10.08 0.51
CA LEU A 27 17.18 -11.27 1.02
C LEU A 27 17.37 -12.35 -0.05
N ARG A 28 16.42 -12.50 -0.98
CA ARG A 28 16.45 -13.58 -1.99
C ARG A 28 17.19 -13.21 -3.27
N GLN A 29 17.07 -11.97 -3.71
CA GLN A 29 17.61 -11.55 -5.03
C GLN A 29 19.04 -10.99 -4.96
N GLY A 30 19.72 -11.11 -3.83
CA GLY A 30 21.10 -10.63 -3.67
C GLY A 30 21.24 -9.11 -3.63
N GLY A 31 20.14 -8.42 -3.35
CA GLY A 31 20.14 -6.98 -3.11
C GLY A 31 19.57 -6.15 -4.26
N MET A 32 18.71 -5.27 -3.91
CA MET A 32 18.24 -4.18 -4.77
C MET A 32 19.36 -3.16 -4.94
N SER A 33 19.43 -2.48 -6.09
CA SER A 33 20.36 -1.37 -6.24
C SER A 33 20.15 -0.33 -5.13
N GLN A 34 21.23 0.32 -4.67
CA GLN A 34 21.14 1.33 -3.61
C GLN A 34 20.08 2.42 -3.91
N LYS A 35 19.98 2.84 -5.16
CA LYS A 35 18.96 3.80 -5.61
C LYS A 35 17.55 3.25 -5.47
N GLY A 36 17.33 1.99 -5.86
CA GLY A 36 16.05 1.32 -5.72
C GLY A 36 15.62 1.17 -4.26
N PHE A 37 16.54 0.77 -3.39
CA PHE A 37 16.31 0.68 -1.96
C PHE A 37 15.90 2.02 -1.35
N LEU A 38 16.68 3.09 -1.59
CA LEU A 38 16.38 4.43 -1.09
C LEU A 38 15.02 4.94 -1.57
N SER A 39 14.70 4.72 -2.86
CA SER A 39 13.39 5.11 -3.42
C SER A 39 12.24 4.39 -2.73
N SER A 40 12.38 3.08 -2.51
CA SER A 40 11.34 2.28 -1.85
C SER A 40 11.13 2.70 -0.40
N VAL A 41 12.20 2.95 0.34
CA VAL A 41 12.12 3.45 1.73
C VAL A 41 11.46 4.82 1.77
N LEU A 42 11.82 5.73 0.85
CA LEU A 42 11.22 7.06 0.78
C LEU A 42 9.71 6.99 0.51
N ILE A 43 9.28 6.16 -0.43
CA ILE A 43 7.86 5.94 -0.73
C ILE A 43 7.11 5.42 0.50
N LEU A 44 7.67 4.41 1.19
CA LEU A 44 7.05 3.87 2.40
C LEU A 44 6.95 4.90 3.52
N VAL A 45 7.97 5.73 3.72
CA VAL A 45 7.96 6.81 4.73
C VAL A 45 6.91 7.87 4.40
N VAL A 46 6.83 8.33 3.17
CA VAL A 46 5.82 9.31 2.73
C VAL A 46 4.41 8.72 2.87
N TRP A 47 4.22 7.46 2.51
CA TRP A 47 2.94 6.77 2.64
C TRP A 47 2.54 6.60 4.11
N LEU A 48 3.47 6.19 4.96
CA LEU A 48 3.26 6.08 6.41
C LEU A 48 2.90 7.44 7.04
N TYR A 49 3.63 8.50 6.66
CA TYR A 49 3.32 9.86 7.10
C TYR A 49 1.92 10.29 6.64
N GLY A 50 1.56 10.04 5.39
CA GLY A 50 0.22 10.29 4.86
C GLY A 50 -0.87 9.55 5.64
N THR A 51 -0.59 8.31 6.04
CA THR A 51 -1.52 7.47 6.79
C THR A 51 -1.70 7.94 8.24
N LEU A 52 -0.61 8.26 8.95
CA LEU A 52 -0.66 8.59 10.38
C LEU A 52 -1.01 10.06 10.65
N VAL A 53 -0.45 10.97 9.85
CA VAL A 53 -0.54 12.41 10.13
C VAL A 53 -1.61 13.10 9.30
N LEU A 54 -1.81 12.64 8.06
CA LEU A 54 -2.70 13.28 7.10
C LEU A 54 -4.01 12.52 6.86
N ALA A 55 -4.29 11.42 7.57
CA ALA A 55 -5.44 10.55 7.34
C ALA A 55 -6.80 11.30 7.34
N GLU A 56 -6.92 12.37 8.11
CA GLU A 56 -8.13 13.19 8.19
C GLU A 56 -8.11 14.42 7.25
N ARG A 57 -7.01 14.65 6.56
CA ARG A 57 -6.83 15.78 5.65
C ARG A 57 -7.02 15.35 4.20
N ARG A 58 -7.37 16.30 3.32
CA ARG A 58 -7.50 16.04 1.88
C ARG A 58 -6.25 15.41 1.27
N LEU A 59 -5.07 15.84 1.74
CA LEU A 59 -3.78 15.28 1.29
C LEU A 59 -3.61 13.81 1.64
N GLY A 60 -4.06 13.36 2.83
CA GLY A 60 -4.02 11.95 3.20
C GLY A 60 -4.84 11.08 2.25
N TYR A 61 -6.04 11.53 1.88
CA TYR A 61 -6.88 10.84 0.89
C TYR A 61 -6.30 10.81 -0.53
N VAL A 62 -5.24 11.56 -0.82
CA VAL A 62 -4.49 11.49 -2.08
C VAL A 62 -3.25 10.60 -1.93
N ILE A 63 -2.49 10.76 -0.85
CA ILE A 63 -1.25 10.01 -0.62
C ILE A 63 -1.54 8.52 -0.39
N ILE A 64 -2.56 8.19 0.41
CA ILE A 64 -2.92 6.81 0.70
C ILE A 64 -3.28 6.02 -0.58
N PRO A 65 -4.19 6.49 -1.46
CA PRO A 65 -4.48 5.74 -2.67
C PRO A 65 -3.32 5.67 -3.65
N LEU A 66 -2.45 6.69 -3.73
CA LEU A 66 -1.25 6.63 -4.56
C LEU A 66 -0.31 5.52 -4.08
N GLY A 67 -0.02 5.45 -2.79
CA GLY A 67 0.76 4.35 -2.21
C GLY A 67 0.09 3.00 -2.40
N SER A 68 -1.22 2.92 -2.19
CA SER A 68 -2.00 1.69 -2.37
C SER A 68 -2.07 1.23 -3.83
N LEU A 69 -2.11 2.15 -4.81
CA LEU A 69 -2.01 1.82 -6.23
C LEU A 69 -0.65 1.19 -6.58
N LEU A 70 0.43 1.71 -6.01
CA LEU A 70 1.75 1.09 -6.16
C LEU A 70 1.76 -0.33 -5.57
N GLY A 71 1.19 -0.52 -4.37
CA GLY A 71 1.04 -1.83 -3.75
C GLY A 71 0.19 -2.80 -4.57
N SER A 72 -0.93 -2.35 -5.15
CA SER A 72 -1.80 -3.19 -5.98
C SER A 72 -1.16 -3.57 -7.33
N GLY A 73 -0.24 -2.77 -7.83
CA GLY A 73 0.53 -3.06 -9.05
C GLY A 73 1.59 -4.14 -8.85
N MET A 74 2.07 -4.38 -7.64
CA MET A 74 3.14 -5.36 -7.36
C MET A 74 2.80 -6.78 -7.81
N PRO A 75 1.61 -7.36 -7.52
CA PRO A 75 1.25 -8.67 -8.03
C PRO A 75 1.30 -8.76 -9.55
N VAL A 76 0.84 -7.70 -10.23
CA VAL A 76 0.80 -7.64 -11.70
C VAL A 76 2.22 -7.63 -12.29
N ILE A 77 3.11 -6.81 -11.75
CA ILE A 77 4.51 -6.72 -12.21
C ILE A 77 5.22 -8.07 -12.03
N HIS A 78 5.02 -8.73 -10.89
CA HIS A 78 5.65 -10.02 -10.62
C HIS A 78 5.09 -11.15 -11.50
N THR A 79 3.80 -11.11 -11.86
CA THR A 79 3.22 -12.10 -12.80
C THR A 79 3.73 -11.93 -14.23
N MET A 80 3.94 -10.69 -14.67
CA MET A 80 4.38 -10.38 -16.03
C MET A 80 5.89 -10.61 -16.24
N GLY A 81 6.73 -10.52 -15.20
CA GLY A 81 8.19 -10.60 -15.32
C GLY A 81 8.70 -12.02 -15.42
N THR A 82 8.71 -12.77 -14.35
CA THR A 82 9.39 -14.09 -14.26
C THR A 82 8.47 -15.26 -13.94
N GLY A 83 7.18 -15.00 -13.73
CA GLY A 83 6.20 -15.99 -13.24
C GLY A 83 6.37 -16.27 -11.75
N ILE A 84 5.29 -16.11 -11.02
CA ILE A 84 5.23 -16.20 -9.54
C ILE A 84 5.81 -17.52 -9.01
N ALA A 85 5.70 -18.60 -9.78
CA ALA A 85 6.07 -19.94 -9.33
C ALA A 85 7.58 -20.24 -9.36
N LYS A 86 8.38 -19.47 -10.08
CA LYS A 86 9.82 -19.81 -10.27
C LYS A 86 10.76 -19.06 -9.34
N SER A 87 10.37 -17.90 -8.81
CA SER A 87 11.26 -17.04 -8.04
C SER A 87 10.89 -16.86 -6.58
N HIS A 88 9.66 -17.19 -6.19
CA HIS A 88 9.16 -16.90 -4.84
C HIS A 88 8.66 -18.18 -4.15
N GLY A 89 9.01 -18.36 -2.89
CA GLY A 89 8.43 -19.41 -2.06
C GLY A 89 6.93 -19.16 -1.81
N ALA A 90 6.20 -20.19 -1.38
CA ALA A 90 4.76 -20.11 -1.14
C ALA A 90 4.38 -18.93 -0.22
N LEU A 91 5.18 -18.61 0.78
CA LEU A 91 4.96 -17.50 1.72
C LEU A 91 4.98 -16.15 1.02
N SER A 92 5.92 -15.96 0.07
CA SER A 92 6.03 -14.73 -0.71
C SER A 92 4.80 -14.49 -1.60
N VAL A 93 4.23 -15.56 -2.17
CA VAL A 93 3.00 -15.49 -2.96
C VAL A 93 1.82 -15.06 -2.09
N TRP A 94 1.69 -15.61 -0.89
CA TRP A 94 0.62 -15.21 0.04
C TRP A 94 0.74 -13.77 0.49
N VAL A 95 1.96 -13.30 0.81
CA VAL A 95 2.19 -11.89 1.17
C VAL A 95 1.83 -10.98 0.00
N LEU A 96 2.22 -11.34 -1.23
CA LEU A 96 1.91 -10.57 -2.42
C LEU A 96 0.40 -10.45 -2.69
N LEU A 97 -0.35 -11.57 -2.54
CA LEU A 97 -1.80 -11.56 -2.65
C LEU A 97 -2.44 -10.70 -1.56
N ALA A 98 -1.97 -10.81 -0.32
CA ALA A 98 -2.45 -10.00 0.79
C ALA A 98 -2.20 -8.49 0.56
N VAL A 99 -1.02 -8.12 0.04
CA VAL A 99 -0.72 -6.74 -0.38
C VAL A 99 -1.73 -6.27 -1.43
N GLY A 100 -1.99 -7.08 -2.45
CA GLY A 100 -2.95 -6.75 -3.50
C GLY A 100 -4.35 -6.48 -2.95
N VAL A 101 -4.88 -7.39 -2.14
CA VAL A 101 -6.22 -7.28 -1.55
C VAL A 101 -6.34 -6.07 -0.61
N THR A 102 -5.40 -5.88 0.30
CA THR A 102 -5.42 -4.75 1.25
C THR A 102 -5.22 -3.42 0.55
N SER A 103 -4.41 -3.37 -0.50
CA SER A 103 -4.21 -2.18 -1.33
C SER A 103 -5.48 -1.77 -2.06
N VAL A 104 -6.16 -2.70 -2.73
CA VAL A 104 -7.43 -2.44 -3.42
C VAL A 104 -8.48 -1.94 -2.43
N PHE A 105 -8.57 -2.56 -1.27
CA PHE A 105 -9.49 -2.12 -0.23
C PHE A 105 -9.19 -0.70 0.25
N SER A 106 -7.91 -0.35 0.46
CA SER A 106 -7.47 1.00 0.82
C SER A 106 -7.81 2.04 -0.25
N VAL A 107 -7.65 1.70 -1.54
CA VAL A 107 -8.04 2.58 -2.66
C VAL A 107 -9.54 2.85 -2.63
N ILE A 108 -10.38 1.81 -2.50
CA ILE A 108 -11.84 1.95 -2.45
C ILE A 108 -12.26 2.87 -1.29
N LEU A 109 -11.71 2.66 -0.09
CA LEU A 109 -12.00 3.49 1.07
C LEU A 109 -11.56 4.94 0.86
N SER A 110 -10.37 5.17 0.28
CA SER A 110 -9.88 6.52 -0.01
C SER A 110 -10.76 7.27 -1.01
N VAL A 111 -11.16 6.61 -2.10
CA VAL A 111 -12.04 7.19 -3.12
C VAL A 111 -13.41 7.55 -2.52
N ARG A 112 -13.97 6.65 -1.71
CA ARG A 112 -15.22 6.94 -0.99
C ARG A 112 -15.09 8.12 -0.03
N GLY A 113 -13.96 8.22 0.67
CA GLY A 113 -13.65 9.33 1.56
C GLY A 113 -13.55 10.66 0.81
N LEU A 114 -12.83 10.69 -0.31
CA LEU A 114 -12.76 11.87 -1.19
C LEU A 114 -14.12 12.30 -1.71
N TRP A 115 -14.95 11.34 -2.10
CA TRP A 115 -16.28 11.62 -2.65
C TRP A 115 -17.21 12.19 -1.59
N SER A 116 -17.17 11.70 -0.36
CA SER A 116 -17.94 12.24 0.77
C SER A 116 -17.55 13.68 1.09
N LEU A 117 -16.24 14.00 1.01
CA LEU A 117 -15.75 15.37 1.22
C LEU A 117 -16.21 16.34 0.13
N ARG A 118 -16.32 15.86 -1.12
CA ARG A 118 -16.81 16.69 -2.25
C ARG A 118 -18.31 16.99 -2.13
N ARG A 119 -19.09 16.06 -1.60
CA ARG A 119 -20.55 16.21 -1.47
C ARG A 119 -21.00 17.05 -0.28
N GLY A 120 -20.06 17.59 0.52
CA GLY A 120 -20.38 18.39 1.70
C GLY A 120 -21.20 17.63 2.76
N GLN A 121 -21.24 16.30 2.70
CA GLN A 121 -21.93 15.52 3.72
C GLN A 121 -21.20 15.68 5.05
N PRO A 122 -21.91 16.08 6.14
CA PRO A 122 -21.31 16.12 7.46
C PRO A 122 -20.78 14.73 7.78
N ARG A 123 -19.52 14.68 8.26
CA ARG A 123 -18.94 13.46 8.79
C ARG A 123 -19.85 12.97 9.91
N THR A 124 -20.67 11.98 9.65
CA THR A 124 -21.38 11.30 10.72
C THR A 124 -20.33 10.68 11.62
N ALA A 125 -20.24 11.24 12.78
CA ALA A 125 -19.34 10.79 13.84
C ALA A 125 -19.62 9.33 14.24
#